data_44ce7b8223bede649798464f83378c82
#
_entry.id   44ce7b8223bede649798464f83378c82
#
_cell.length_a   1.000
_cell.length_b   1.000
_cell.length_c   1.000
_cell.angle_alpha   90.00
_cell.angle_beta   90.00
_cell.angle_gamma   90.00
#
_symmetry.space_group_name_H-M   'P 1'
#
loop_
_entity.id
_entity.type
_entity.pdbx_description
1 polymer ?
#
loop_
_entity_poly.entity_id
_entity_poly.type
_entity_poly.pdbx_seq_one_letter_code
_entity_poly.pdbx_strand_id
1 'polypeptide(L)'
;MKRLLAAALALLAPPLSAQEEAALPPAESARTMVVLQTTAGDITVALETERAPITAGNFLRYVDEDRFDGMVFYRAMKLDWGDQPNGLIQGGTQWDPDRVLPGIPHEPTTVTGLSHTKGALSMAMGEPGTANGDFSIFLQDSTGMDADPKSEDPVWRNGYAVFGYVTDGMEVVQAIHAMPTDPDKGEGWMKGQMMAQPVKIVEARRLEPAASD
;
A
#
# COMPACT_ATOMS: atom_id res chain seq x y z
N MET A 1 25.85 -11.85 -88.35
CA MET A 1 26.33 -11.47 -87.02
C MET A 1 25.15 -11.30 -86.11
N LYS A 2 24.86 -12.33 -85.30
CA LYS A 2 23.68 -12.33 -84.33
C LYS A 2 24.24 -12.03 -82.97
N ARG A 3 23.80 -10.91 -82.34
CA ARG A 3 24.14 -10.58 -80.98
C ARG A 3 23.02 -11.14 -80.04
N LEU A 4 23.40 -12.05 -79.14
CA LEU A 4 22.58 -12.56 -78.07
C LEU A 4 22.59 -11.53 -76.93
N LEU A 5 21.42 -11.05 -76.53
CA LEU A 5 21.19 -10.33 -75.29
C LEU A 5 20.92 -11.37 -74.20
N ALA A 6 21.75 -11.39 -73.17
CA ALA A 6 21.50 -12.13 -71.95
C ALA A 6 20.71 -11.21 -70.99
N ALA A 7 19.49 -11.61 -70.64
CA ALA A 7 18.70 -10.93 -69.60
C ALA A 7 19.09 -11.51 -68.24
N ALA A 8 19.60 -10.68 -67.33
CA ALA A 8 19.87 -11.03 -65.94
C ALA A 8 18.57 -10.83 -65.13
N LEU A 9 18.06 -11.93 -64.60
CA LEU A 9 16.89 -11.93 -63.71
C LEU A 9 17.38 -11.68 -62.26
N ALA A 10 17.13 -10.48 -61.74
CA ALA A 10 17.44 -10.15 -60.35
C ALA A 10 16.30 -10.67 -59.46
N LEU A 11 16.61 -11.67 -58.64
CA LEU A 11 15.72 -12.12 -57.55
C LEU A 11 15.73 -11.08 -56.42
N LEU A 12 14.64 -10.34 -56.26
CA LEU A 12 14.39 -9.56 -55.05
C LEU A 12 13.94 -10.50 -53.92
N ALA A 13 14.79 -10.64 -52.88
CA ALA A 13 14.42 -11.27 -51.65
C ALA A 13 13.45 -10.33 -50.87
N PRO A 14 12.36 -10.84 -50.28
CA PRO A 14 11.47 -10.01 -49.46
C PRO A 14 12.22 -9.57 -48.16
N PRO A 15 11.90 -8.36 -47.62
CA PRO A 15 12.49 -7.91 -46.39
C PRO A 15 12.03 -8.82 -45.22
N LEU A 16 12.98 -9.25 -44.42
CA LEU A 16 12.76 -9.98 -43.17
C LEU A 16 11.95 -9.05 -42.25
N SER A 17 10.64 -9.32 -42.07
CA SER A 17 9.84 -8.63 -41.08
C SER A 17 10.45 -8.87 -39.70
N ALA A 18 10.96 -7.80 -39.08
CA ALA A 18 11.28 -7.83 -37.67
C ALA A 18 10.02 -8.21 -36.91
N GLN A 19 9.95 -9.42 -36.39
CA GLN A 19 8.93 -9.77 -35.40
C GLN A 19 9.19 -8.87 -34.20
N GLU A 20 8.26 -7.97 -33.95
CA GLU A 20 8.16 -7.21 -32.72
C GLU A 20 8.00 -8.25 -31.60
N GLU A 21 9.10 -8.48 -30.88
CA GLU A 21 9.12 -9.34 -29.70
C GLU A 21 8.16 -8.72 -28.70
N ALA A 22 6.99 -9.32 -28.58
CA ALA A 22 5.99 -8.90 -27.63
C ALA A 22 6.64 -8.94 -26.24
N ALA A 23 6.89 -7.78 -25.65
CA ALA A 23 7.41 -7.67 -24.30
C ALA A 23 6.50 -8.51 -23.39
N LEU A 24 7.08 -9.49 -22.71
CA LEU A 24 6.38 -10.25 -21.69
C LEU A 24 5.75 -9.25 -20.71
N PRO A 25 4.49 -9.47 -20.28
CA PRO A 25 3.92 -8.62 -19.24
C PRO A 25 4.90 -8.61 -18.06
N PRO A 26 5.08 -7.44 -17.39
CA PRO A 26 5.97 -7.37 -16.26
C PRO A 26 5.60 -8.47 -15.27
N ALA A 27 6.59 -9.25 -14.84
CA ALA A 27 6.40 -10.30 -13.84
C ALA A 27 5.63 -9.68 -12.65
N GLU A 28 4.58 -10.34 -12.21
CA GLU A 28 3.82 -9.89 -11.05
C GLU A 28 4.79 -9.82 -9.88
N SER A 29 4.98 -8.60 -9.33
CA SER A 29 5.96 -8.39 -8.26
C SER A 29 5.65 -9.30 -7.08
N ALA A 30 6.66 -9.91 -6.48
CA ALA A 30 6.47 -10.80 -5.34
C ALA A 30 5.80 -10.05 -4.20
N ARG A 31 4.68 -10.57 -3.74
CA ARG A 31 3.89 -10.02 -2.65
C ARG A 31 3.85 -11.00 -1.49
N THR A 32 3.95 -10.48 -0.29
CA THR A 32 3.73 -11.29 0.92
C THR A 32 2.33 -11.03 1.44
N MET A 33 1.55 -12.10 1.55
CA MET A 33 0.19 -12.01 2.07
C MET A 33 0.20 -12.06 3.60
N VAL A 34 -0.57 -11.19 4.23
CA VAL A 34 -0.78 -11.14 5.68
C VAL A 34 -2.26 -11.05 5.96
N VAL A 35 -2.73 -11.77 6.99
CA VAL A 35 -4.07 -11.58 7.56
C VAL A 35 -3.95 -10.87 8.90
N LEU A 36 -4.77 -9.82 9.07
CA LEU A 36 -5.04 -9.16 10.33
C LEU A 36 -6.37 -9.70 10.85
N GLN A 37 -6.33 -10.62 11.81
CA GLN A 37 -7.53 -11.11 12.47
C GLN A 37 -7.98 -10.08 13.51
N THR A 38 -9.15 -9.52 13.33
CA THR A 38 -9.67 -8.50 14.24
C THR A 38 -10.94 -8.94 14.94
N THR A 39 -11.32 -8.23 15.98
CA THR A 39 -12.62 -8.46 16.65
C THR A 39 -13.83 -8.08 15.79
N ALA A 40 -13.59 -7.42 14.63
CA ALA A 40 -14.64 -7.06 13.67
C ALA A 40 -14.65 -7.95 12.42
N GLY A 41 -13.69 -8.87 12.28
CA GLY A 41 -13.49 -9.74 11.13
C GLY A 41 -12.06 -9.69 10.63
N ASP A 42 -11.76 -10.50 9.61
CA ASP A 42 -10.44 -10.63 9.04
C ASP A 42 -10.23 -9.62 7.90
N ILE A 43 -9.01 -9.08 7.81
CA ILE A 43 -8.56 -8.20 6.74
C ILE A 43 -7.30 -8.83 6.14
N THR A 44 -7.36 -9.23 4.88
CA THR A 44 -6.20 -9.77 4.16
C THR A 44 -5.54 -8.68 3.33
N VAL A 45 -4.23 -8.59 3.45
CA VAL A 45 -3.42 -7.56 2.76
C VAL A 45 -2.28 -8.20 1.97
N ALA A 46 -2.00 -7.65 0.80
CA ALA A 46 -0.83 -7.97 0.00
C ALA A 46 0.23 -6.88 0.19
N LEU A 47 1.37 -7.23 0.73
CA LEU A 47 2.50 -6.32 0.95
C LEU A 47 3.41 -6.32 -0.27
N GLU A 48 3.75 -5.15 -0.75
CA GLU A 48 4.57 -4.89 -1.94
C GLU A 48 6.07 -4.96 -1.61
N THR A 49 6.54 -6.15 -1.24
CA THR A 49 7.89 -6.38 -0.70
C THR A 49 9.02 -6.10 -1.68
N GLU A 50 8.77 -6.13 -2.99
CA GLU A 50 9.76 -5.75 -4.01
C GLU A 50 9.76 -4.24 -4.27
N ARG A 51 8.58 -3.60 -4.23
CA ARG A 51 8.44 -2.18 -4.57
C ARG A 51 8.69 -1.27 -3.39
N ALA A 52 8.30 -1.69 -2.17
CA ALA A 52 8.50 -0.97 -0.92
C ALA A 52 9.22 -1.87 0.12
N PRO A 53 10.46 -2.33 -0.17
CA PRO A 53 11.14 -3.34 0.65
C PRO A 53 11.41 -2.90 2.09
N ILE A 54 11.70 -1.62 2.32
CA ILE A 54 11.98 -1.11 3.67
C ILE A 54 10.67 -1.06 4.47
N THR A 55 9.63 -0.48 3.88
CA THR A 55 8.35 -0.24 4.55
C THR A 55 7.56 -1.54 4.74
N ALA A 56 7.43 -2.36 3.70
CA ALA A 56 6.81 -3.67 3.79
C ALA A 56 7.59 -4.62 4.72
N GLY A 57 8.94 -4.58 4.64
CA GLY A 57 9.81 -5.34 5.53
C GLY A 57 9.66 -4.94 6.99
N ASN A 58 9.51 -3.64 7.28
CA ASN A 58 9.22 -3.18 8.63
C ASN A 58 7.88 -3.71 9.14
N PHE A 59 6.82 -3.60 8.35
CA PHE A 59 5.50 -4.14 8.72
C PHE A 59 5.56 -5.65 9.01
N LEU A 60 6.29 -6.41 8.16
CA LEU A 60 6.49 -7.85 8.38
C LEU A 60 7.23 -8.16 9.67
N ARG A 61 8.19 -7.32 10.11
CA ARG A 61 8.83 -7.50 11.42
C ARG A 61 7.84 -7.38 12.57
N TYR A 62 6.89 -6.44 12.49
CA TYR A 62 5.83 -6.34 13.51
C TYR A 62 4.92 -7.57 13.49
N VAL A 63 4.65 -8.15 12.32
CA VAL A 63 3.90 -9.40 12.20
C VAL A 63 4.69 -10.59 12.77
N ASP A 64 5.94 -10.76 12.33
CA ASP A 64 6.77 -11.92 12.69
C ASP A 64 7.19 -11.93 14.18
N GLU A 65 7.22 -10.76 14.83
CA GLU A 65 7.54 -10.58 16.25
C GLU A 65 6.28 -10.42 17.13
N ASP A 66 5.07 -10.75 16.60
CA ASP A 66 3.77 -10.68 17.28
C ASP A 66 3.47 -9.29 17.90
N ARG A 67 4.07 -8.22 17.34
CA ARG A 67 3.98 -6.88 17.91
C ARG A 67 2.62 -6.21 17.66
N PHE A 68 1.89 -6.66 16.65
CA PHE A 68 0.53 -6.19 16.40
C PHE A 68 -0.52 -6.92 17.23
N ASP A 69 -0.19 -8.07 17.82
CA ASP A 69 -1.13 -8.85 18.61
C ASP A 69 -1.59 -8.08 19.85
N GLY A 70 -2.89 -7.90 19.95
CA GLY A 70 -3.50 -7.12 21.00
C GLY A 70 -3.54 -5.62 20.75
N MET A 71 -2.87 -5.09 19.71
CA MET A 71 -2.98 -3.70 19.27
C MET A 71 -4.38 -3.41 18.69
N VAL A 72 -4.65 -2.17 18.38
CA VAL A 72 -5.99 -1.74 17.99
C VAL A 72 -6.00 -0.84 16.78
N PHE A 73 -7.09 -0.89 16.00
CA PHE A 73 -7.53 0.24 15.21
C PHE A 73 -8.18 1.25 16.16
N TYR A 74 -7.60 2.43 16.25
CA TYR A 74 -7.95 3.42 17.27
C TYR A 74 -8.56 4.71 16.71
N ARG A 75 -8.42 4.93 15.38
CA ARG A 75 -8.88 6.14 14.71
C ARG A 75 -9.66 5.81 13.44
N ALA A 76 -10.74 6.53 13.23
CA ALA A 76 -11.51 6.56 11.99
C ALA A 76 -11.65 8.01 11.53
N MET A 77 -10.89 8.41 10.51
CA MET A 77 -11.02 9.72 9.88
C MET A 77 -12.12 9.67 8.84
N LYS A 78 -13.10 10.53 8.98
CA LYS A 78 -14.20 10.71 8.04
C LYS A 78 -14.11 12.11 7.44
N LEU A 79 -14.23 12.19 6.12
CA LEU A 79 -14.32 13.48 5.44
C LEU A 79 -15.82 13.82 5.25
N ASP A 80 -16.20 15.05 5.45
CA ASP A 80 -17.56 15.56 5.28
C ASP A 80 -17.88 15.96 3.82
N TRP A 81 -16.96 15.69 2.92
CA TRP A 81 -17.06 15.96 1.48
C TRP A 81 -16.67 14.71 0.67
N GLY A 82 -17.11 14.67 -0.59
CA GLY A 82 -16.85 13.52 -1.50
C GLY A 82 -17.82 12.35 -1.28
N ASP A 83 -17.60 11.30 -2.09
CA ASP A 83 -18.42 10.08 -2.03
C ASP A 83 -18.15 9.30 -0.75
N GLN A 84 -19.20 8.74 -0.16
CA GLN A 84 -19.12 8.01 1.10
C GLN A 84 -19.21 6.48 0.87
N PRO A 85 -18.53 5.63 1.69
CA PRO A 85 -17.61 5.99 2.78
C PRO A 85 -16.25 6.45 2.26
N ASN A 86 -15.63 7.41 2.93
CA ASN A 86 -14.33 7.94 2.56
C ASN A 86 -13.42 8.16 3.79
N GLY A 87 -12.16 8.55 3.53
CA GLY A 87 -11.18 8.74 4.59
C GLY A 87 -10.36 7.47 4.85
N LEU A 88 -10.06 7.19 6.12
CA LEU A 88 -9.20 6.07 6.51
C LEU A 88 -9.54 5.53 7.91
N ILE A 89 -9.10 4.31 8.18
CA ILE A 89 -8.89 3.82 9.55
C ILE A 89 -7.39 3.78 9.83
N GLN A 90 -7.00 3.99 11.09
CA GLN A 90 -5.61 3.94 11.53
C GLN A 90 -5.49 3.04 12.76
N GLY A 91 -4.47 2.20 12.75
CA GLY A 91 -4.16 1.27 13.83
C GLY A 91 -2.67 1.08 14.00
N GLY A 92 -2.31 0.27 14.98
CA GLY A 92 -0.92 -0.07 15.26
C GLY A 92 -0.56 0.08 16.73
N THR A 93 0.70 0.39 16.98
CA THR A 93 1.30 0.37 18.32
C THR A 93 0.96 1.57 19.19
N GLN A 94 0.44 2.67 18.62
CA GLN A 94 0.18 3.93 19.35
C GLN A 94 1.39 4.41 20.18
N TRP A 95 2.60 4.21 19.65
CA TRP A 95 3.85 4.56 20.33
C TRP A 95 4.09 3.82 21.65
N ASP A 96 3.44 2.67 21.86
CA ASP A 96 3.70 1.81 23.02
C ASP A 96 5.21 1.44 23.06
N PRO A 97 5.97 1.87 24.09
CA PRO A 97 7.42 1.68 24.16
C PRO A 97 7.85 0.22 24.18
N ASP A 98 6.97 -0.69 24.61
CA ASP A 98 7.23 -2.14 24.64
C ASP A 98 7.01 -2.80 23.28
N ARG A 99 6.34 -2.12 22.35
CA ARG A 99 5.94 -2.64 21.04
C ARG A 99 6.61 -1.92 19.87
N VAL A 100 6.89 -0.62 20.02
CA VAL A 100 7.41 0.19 18.92
C VAL A 100 8.86 -0.17 18.60
N LEU A 101 9.16 -0.30 17.31
CA LEU A 101 10.52 -0.42 16.77
C LEU A 101 11.05 0.97 16.39
N PRO A 102 12.37 1.13 16.22
CA PRO A 102 12.93 2.38 15.69
C PRO A 102 12.31 2.77 14.35
N GLY A 103 12.25 4.08 14.11
CA GLY A 103 11.79 4.62 12.83
C GLY A 103 12.62 4.13 11.64
N ILE A 104 12.00 4.04 10.48
CA ILE A 104 12.59 3.52 9.25
C ILE A 104 12.81 4.63 8.22
N PRO A 105 13.79 4.49 7.31
CA PRO A 105 13.92 5.37 6.16
C PRO A 105 12.61 5.46 5.37
N HIS A 106 12.30 6.67 4.88
CA HIS A 106 11.09 6.92 4.11
C HIS A 106 11.22 6.41 2.67
N GLU A 107 10.20 5.69 2.18
CA GLU A 107 10.08 5.27 0.79
C GLU A 107 8.91 6.01 0.13
N PRO A 108 9.13 7.18 -0.48
CA PRO A 108 8.06 7.96 -1.11
C PRO A 108 7.47 7.24 -2.32
N THR A 109 6.21 7.57 -2.63
CA THR A 109 5.49 6.97 -3.78
C THR A 109 6.17 7.23 -5.12
N THR A 110 6.96 8.29 -5.26
CA THR A 110 7.79 8.56 -6.44
C THR A 110 8.93 7.57 -6.66
N VAL A 111 9.36 6.87 -5.60
CA VAL A 111 10.39 5.82 -5.67
C VAL A 111 9.75 4.46 -5.86
N THR A 112 8.71 4.16 -5.09
CA THR A 112 8.04 2.85 -5.12
C THR A 112 7.09 2.68 -6.30
N GLY A 113 6.58 3.79 -6.87
CA GLY A 113 5.53 3.80 -7.89
C GLY A 113 4.18 3.28 -7.38
N LEU A 114 4.01 3.14 -6.05
CA LEU A 114 2.74 2.86 -5.40
C LEU A 114 1.95 4.15 -5.23
N SER A 115 0.62 4.05 -4.99
CA SER A 115 -0.23 5.24 -4.83
C SER A 115 -1.32 4.96 -3.81
N HIS A 116 -1.82 6.03 -3.17
CA HIS A 116 -2.91 5.98 -2.20
C HIS A 116 -4.26 5.78 -2.89
N THR A 117 -4.42 4.62 -3.53
CA THR A 117 -5.73 4.19 -4.05
C THR A 117 -6.54 3.48 -2.97
N LYS A 118 -7.82 3.23 -3.24
CA LYS A 118 -8.70 2.50 -2.32
C LYS A 118 -8.06 1.18 -1.88
N GLY A 119 -8.09 0.93 -0.58
CA GLY A 119 -7.47 -0.25 0.05
C GLY A 119 -5.97 -0.10 0.32
N ALA A 120 -5.32 1.01 -0.05
CA ALA A 120 -3.90 1.21 0.22
C ALA A 120 -3.59 1.18 1.72
N LEU A 121 -2.52 0.45 2.05
CA LEU A 121 -1.87 0.52 3.36
C LEU A 121 -0.74 1.54 3.27
N SER A 122 -0.74 2.49 4.21
CA SER A 122 0.24 3.57 4.27
C SER A 122 0.74 3.79 5.68
N MET A 123 2.04 4.04 5.84
CA MET A 123 2.63 4.30 7.16
C MET A 123 2.17 5.64 7.72
N ALA A 124 1.80 5.63 9.00
CA ALA A 124 1.65 6.86 9.75
C ALA A 124 3.04 7.37 10.19
N MET A 125 3.28 8.66 10.04
CA MET A 125 4.52 9.31 10.46
C MET A 125 4.28 10.77 10.81
N GLY A 126 5.18 11.35 11.60
CA GLY A 126 5.32 12.80 11.74
C GLY A 126 6.20 13.34 10.62
N GLU A 127 7.52 13.24 10.77
CA GLU A 127 8.50 13.63 9.77
C GLU A 127 8.98 12.41 8.97
N PRO A 128 9.47 12.57 7.72
CA PRO A 128 10.11 11.48 6.99
C PRO A 128 11.22 10.81 7.81
N GLY A 129 11.17 9.46 7.89
CA GLY A 129 12.10 8.68 8.71
C GLY A 129 11.61 8.38 10.13
N THR A 130 10.42 8.84 10.51
CA THR A 130 9.83 8.56 11.84
C THR A 130 8.77 7.47 11.83
N ALA A 131 8.42 6.93 10.66
CA ALA A 131 7.46 5.84 10.54
C ALA A 131 7.94 4.60 11.29
N ASN A 132 7.04 3.93 12.02
CA ASN A 132 7.38 2.75 12.83
C ASN A 132 6.27 1.68 12.78
N GLY A 133 5.35 1.60 13.75
CA GLY A 133 4.35 0.53 13.86
C GLY A 133 2.91 0.98 13.62
N ASP A 134 2.68 2.27 13.33
CA ASP A 134 1.33 2.77 13.09
C ASP A 134 1.07 2.91 11.58
N PHE A 135 -0.09 2.44 11.13
CA PHE A 135 -0.45 2.43 9.72
C PHE A 135 -1.92 2.80 9.50
N SER A 136 -2.23 3.21 8.29
CA SER A 136 -3.59 3.57 7.84
C SER A 136 -4.03 2.67 6.70
N ILE A 137 -5.35 2.40 6.60
CA ILE A 137 -6.00 1.77 5.45
C ILE A 137 -7.00 2.76 4.87
N PHE A 138 -6.86 3.07 3.58
CA PHE A 138 -7.66 4.06 2.88
C PHE A 138 -8.97 3.47 2.33
N LEU A 139 -10.08 4.18 2.50
CA LEU A 139 -11.38 3.74 2.02
C LEU A 139 -11.68 4.16 0.58
N GLN A 140 -10.94 5.13 0.05
CA GLN A 140 -11.06 5.67 -1.30
C GLN A 140 -9.70 6.07 -1.86
N ASP A 141 -9.67 6.43 -3.14
CA ASP A 141 -8.49 7.04 -3.75
C ASP A 141 -8.19 8.38 -3.08
N SER A 142 -6.97 8.51 -2.61
CA SER A 142 -6.45 9.67 -1.88
C SER A 142 -5.07 10.08 -2.40
N THR A 143 -4.95 10.16 -3.73
CA THR A 143 -3.67 10.42 -4.43
C THR A 143 -3.02 11.75 -4.05
N GLY A 144 -3.75 12.66 -3.41
CA GLY A 144 -3.17 13.87 -2.79
C GLY A 144 -2.23 13.57 -1.61
N MET A 145 -2.20 12.33 -1.09
CA MET A 145 -1.26 11.87 -0.07
C MET A 145 0.04 11.32 -0.68
N ASP A 146 0.09 11.14 -2.00
CA ASP A 146 1.31 10.74 -2.71
C ASP A 146 2.34 11.87 -2.68
N ALA A 147 3.61 11.51 -2.88
CA ALA A 147 4.69 12.48 -2.94
C ALA A 147 4.53 13.41 -4.15
N ASP A 148 4.56 14.71 -3.91
CA ASP A 148 4.61 15.74 -4.95
C ASP A 148 5.95 16.48 -4.89
N PRO A 149 6.94 16.12 -5.73
CA PRO A 149 8.25 16.79 -5.74
C PRO A 149 8.20 18.30 -6.04
N LYS A 150 7.07 18.80 -6.56
CA LYS A 150 6.88 20.22 -6.87
C LYS A 150 6.30 21.00 -5.69
N SER A 151 5.83 20.32 -4.65
CA SER A 151 5.29 20.97 -3.47
C SER A 151 6.37 21.75 -2.72
N GLU A 152 6.05 22.96 -2.28
CA GLU A 152 6.89 23.75 -1.39
C GLU A 152 6.83 23.23 0.05
N ASP A 153 5.73 22.61 0.44
CA ASP A 153 5.55 21.99 1.75
C ASP A 153 6.33 20.66 1.82
N PRO A 154 7.26 20.50 2.77
CA PRO A 154 8.06 19.29 2.91
C PRO A 154 7.23 18.01 3.15
N VAL A 155 6.08 18.12 3.82
CA VAL A 155 5.17 16.98 4.07
C VAL A 155 4.64 16.46 2.74
N TRP A 156 4.06 17.32 1.93
CA TRP A 156 3.49 16.94 0.63
C TRP A 156 4.56 16.61 -0.41
N ARG A 157 5.74 17.24 -0.32
CA ARG A 157 6.87 16.90 -1.20
C ARG A 157 7.29 15.43 -1.02
N ASN A 158 7.29 14.94 0.20
CA ASN A 158 7.64 13.56 0.52
C ASN A 158 6.44 12.62 0.48
N GLY A 159 5.23 13.12 0.73
CA GLY A 159 4.02 12.31 0.87
C GLY A 159 4.14 11.26 1.96
N TYR A 160 3.27 10.26 1.91
CA TYR A 160 3.30 9.11 2.82
C TYR A 160 3.72 7.84 2.07
N ALA A 161 4.24 6.86 2.81
CA ALA A 161 4.78 5.63 2.22
C ALA A 161 3.69 4.56 2.10
N VAL A 162 3.21 4.31 0.88
CA VAL A 162 2.36 3.15 0.57
C VAL A 162 3.22 1.90 0.47
N PHE A 163 2.76 0.79 1.07
CA PHE A 163 3.53 -0.45 1.13
C PHE A 163 2.71 -1.72 0.87
N GLY A 164 1.41 -1.60 0.60
CA GLY A 164 0.54 -2.75 0.33
C GLY A 164 -0.90 -2.33 0.09
N TYR A 165 -1.74 -3.33 -0.14
CA TYR A 165 -3.17 -3.14 -0.42
C TYR A 165 -4.01 -4.24 0.21
N VAL A 166 -5.23 -3.88 0.65
CA VAL A 166 -6.24 -4.85 1.06
C VAL A 166 -6.69 -5.65 -0.16
N THR A 167 -6.65 -6.98 -0.06
CA THR A 167 -7.10 -7.91 -1.10
C THR A 167 -8.41 -8.60 -0.75
N ASP A 168 -8.73 -8.68 0.55
CA ASP A 168 -9.98 -9.23 1.06
C ASP A 168 -10.34 -8.57 2.40
N GLY A 169 -11.64 -8.47 2.74
CA GLY A 169 -12.09 -7.85 3.99
C GLY A 169 -12.24 -6.31 3.92
N MET A 170 -12.38 -5.70 2.72
CA MET A 170 -12.70 -4.25 2.64
C MET A 170 -14.02 -3.88 3.32
N GLU A 171 -14.99 -4.79 3.36
CA GLU A 171 -16.25 -4.62 4.11
C GLU A 171 -16.00 -4.55 5.62
N VAL A 172 -14.99 -5.27 6.14
CA VAL A 172 -14.55 -5.18 7.55
C VAL A 172 -13.91 -3.81 7.81
N VAL A 173 -13.04 -3.33 6.91
CA VAL A 173 -12.46 -1.97 6.98
C VAL A 173 -13.56 -0.91 7.02
N GLN A 174 -14.59 -1.03 6.17
CA GLN A 174 -15.73 -0.12 6.13
C GLN A 174 -16.57 -0.20 7.42
N ALA A 175 -16.79 -1.41 7.95
CA ALA A 175 -17.50 -1.61 9.20
C ALA A 175 -16.76 -0.95 10.39
N ILE A 176 -15.45 -1.11 10.47
CA ILE A 176 -14.60 -0.44 11.47
C ILE A 176 -14.69 1.09 11.32
N HIS A 177 -14.56 1.59 10.09
CA HIS A 177 -14.64 3.03 9.81
C HIS A 177 -16.00 3.63 10.19
N ALA A 178 -17.10 2.88 10.03
CA ALA A 178 -18.46 3.33 10.38
C ALA A 178 -18.71 3.45 11.89
N MET A 179 -17.84 2.82 12.71
CA MET A 179 -18.03 2.84 14.16
C MET A 179 -18.01 4.26 14.74
N PRO A 180 -18.66 4.49 15.90
CA PRO A 180 -18.67 5.79 16.56
C PRO A 180 -17.27 6.26 16.96
N THR A 181 -16.99 7.53 16.74
CA THR A 181 -15.82 8.24 17.28
C THR A 181 -16.23 9.10 18.48
N ASP A 182 -15.30 9.38 19.36
CA ASP A 182 -15.50 10.22 20.54
C ASP A 182 -15.15 11.68 20.19
N PRO A 183 -16.11 12.61 20.22
CA PRO A 183 -15.88 13.99 19.82
C PRO A 183 -14.91 14.74 20.73
N ASP A 184 -14.69 14.24 21.95
CA ASP A 184 -13.82 14.87 22.94
C ASP A 184 -12.39 14.34 22.93
N LYS A 185 -12.16 13.18 22.30
CA LYS A 185 -10.83 12.56 22.18
C LYS A 185 -10.07 13.03 20.95
N GLY A 186 -8.73 12.89 21.04
CA GLY A 186 -7.78 13.33 20.03
C GLY A 186 -7.38 14.80 20.25
N GLU A 187 -6.22 15.15 19.66
CA GLU A 187 -5.65 16.49 19.73
C GLU A 187 -5.47 17.07 18.34
N GLY A 188 -5.48 18.40 18.24
CA GLY A 188 -5.29 19.11 16.99
C GLY A 188 -6.26 18.65 15.90
N TRP A 189 -5.74 18.35 14.74
CA TRP A 189 -6.53 17.91 13.58
C TRP A 189 -7.12 16.48 13.72
N MET A 190 -6.69 15.69 14.71
CA MET A 190 -7.27 14.39 15.03
C MET A 190 -8.44 14.45 16.01
N LYS A 191 -8.80 15.64 16.52
CA LYS A 191 -9.92 15.82 17.46
C LYS A 191 -11.21 15.26 16.86
N GLY A 192 -11.91 14.43 17.64
CA GLY A 192 -13.17 13.81 17.23
C GLY A 192 -13.03 12.61 16.28
N GLN A 193 -11.79 12.18 15.96
CA GLN A 193 -11.56 11.05 15.08
C GLN A 193 -11.13 9.77 15.81
N MET A 194 -10.93 9.84 17.12
CA MET A 194 -10.56 8.67 17.91
C MET A 194 -11.80 7.82 18.16
N MET A 195 -11.67 6.50 17.94
CA MET A 195 -12.80 5.57 18.12
C MET A 195 -13.26 5.55 19.57
N ALA A 196 -14.57 5.57 19.78
CA ALA A 196 -15.16 5.44 21.12
C ALA A 196 -14.83 4.07 21.73
N GLN A 197 -14.82 3.03 20.89
CA GLN A 197 -14.41 1.68 21.20
C GLN A 197 -13.44 1.18 20.11
N PRO A 198 -12.12 1.16 20.39
CA PRO A 198 -11.13 0.65 19.45
C PRO A 198 -11.35 -0.83 19.10
N VAL A 199 -11.06 -1.20 17.86
CA VAL A 199 -11.16 -2.58 17.37
C VAL A 199 -9.82 -3.28 17.54
N LYS A 200 -9.83 -4.41 18.25
CA LYS A 200 -8.59 -5.14 18.56
C LYS A 200 -8.13 -5.97 17.35
N ILE A 201 -6.84 -5.91 17.06
CA ILE A 201 -6.11 -6.89 16.25
C ILE A 201 -5.82 -8.06 17.18
N VAL A 202 -6.46 -9.20 16.96
CA VAL A 202 -6.31 -10.39 17.79
C VAL A 202 -4.98 -11.05 17.49
N GLU A 203 -4.69 -11.19 16.21
CA GLU A 203 -3.47 -11.80 15.66
C GLU A 203 -3.17 -11.18 14.29
N ALA A 204 -1.90 -10.97 13.99
CA ALA A 204 -1.41 -10.64 12.66
C ALA A 204 -0.42 -11.72 12.21
N ARG A 205 -0.67 -12.40 11.08
CA ARG A 205 0.21 -13.47 10.62
C ARG A 205 0.33 -13.52 9.10
N ARG A 206 1.46 -14.03 8.63
CA ARG A 206 1.64 -14.33 7.21
C ARG A 206 0.67 -15.43 6.76
N LEU A 207 0.18 -15.32 5.54
CA LEU A 207 -0.49 -16.43 4.88
C LEU A 207 0.55 -17.21 4.08
N GLU A 208 0.55 -18.54 4.27
CA GLU A 208 1.36 -19.42 3.43
C GLU A 208 0.89 -19.30 1.97
N PRO A 209 1.81 -19.29 1.00
CA PRO A 209 1.42 -19.42 -0.39
C PRO A 209 0.58 -20.69 -0.58
N ALA A 210 -0.51 -20.59 -1.34
CA ALA A 210 -1.26 -21.79 -1.70
C ALA A 210 -0.29 -22.80 -2.34
N ALA A 211 -0.23 -24.02 -1.81
CA ALA A 211 0.58 -25.07 -2.41
C ALA A 211 0.18 -25.18 -3.90
N SER A 212 1.13 -24.96 -4.79
CA SER A 212 0.92 -25.19 -6.22
C SER A 212 0.82 -26.69 -6.45
N ASP A 213 -0.39 -27.17 -6.79
CA ASP A 213 -0.64 -28.54 -7.23
C ASP A 213 0.08 -28.86 -8.55
#